data_72a503bfe4261ffb0fddc3bcd798dd47
#
_entry.id   72a503bfe4261ffb0fddc3bcd798dd47
#
_cell.length_a   1.000
_cell.length_b   1.000
_cell.length_c   1.000
_cell.angle_alpha   90.00
_cell.angle_beta   90.00
_cell.angle_gamma   90.00
#
_symmetry.space_group_name_H-M   'P 1'
#
loop_
_entity.id
_entity.type
_entity.pdbx_description
1 polymer ?
#
loop_
_entity_poly.entity_id
_entity_poly.type
_entity_poly.pdbx_seq_one_letter_code
_entity_poly.pdbx_strand_id
1 'polypeptide(L)'
;MPYCTSLRQHNPKIYDLFESIPVSSHEHELFARYIKNNTEIEGHLFTPKAEIEGFEDIDGLIRKYNSRLYYKHIGRRIEEYKNYLYIKSYVEDSTEIIKKLQELASSGVSQYTASVDSWISRESYTIDDDGKKEALRQMFADSHVALIYGSAGTGKSTLIKHISNFWADKDKIFLANTHPAVDNMRRKVTAGNSEYNTIAKFLSKRNNNTDCDVLFIDECSTVSNDDMRRVLEKANFKLLVLVGDVYQIESIYFGNWFSIAQKFVPETSIFELTHPYRTTNDNLLTVWDRVRKLDDAILEPLVKNSYVARLDESIFEHGEDDEIILCLNYDGLYGINNINRFLQNSNPNESVVWGINTYKVGDPILFNESNIFSPLIHNNSKGKIVSIRPEKQQIRFDIELEESINGIDAWGYDFELIGESETGKSIISFSVNKYRSTDEDDEDNDSTVIPFQVAYAVSIHKAQGLEYDSVKIVITNETEERITHNIFYTAITRAKNKLKIYWSPETEQSVLGRLEVKNSTKDAHLLSRLSSITMTS
;
A
#
# COMPACT_ATOMS: atom_id res chain seq x y z
N MET A 1 21.11 -0.22 -20.86
CA MET A 1 21.22 1.23 -20.66
C MET A 1 22.16 1.47 -19.51
N PRO A 2 23.16 2.36 -19.64
CA PRO A 2 23.94 2.79 -18.51
C PRO A 2 22.99 3.50 -17.54
N TYR A 3 23.08 3.16 -16.30
CA TYR A 3 22.40 3.67 -15.12
C TYR A 3 21.56 4.91 -15.38
N CYS A 4 20.25 4.72 -15.62
CA CYS A 4 19.33 5.82 -15.68
C CYS A 4 19.17 6.36 -14.26
N THR A 5 19.84 7.47 -13.96
CA THR A 5 19.69 8.25 -12.73
C THR A 5 18.40 9.07 -12.75
N SER A 6 17.45 8.75 -13.64
CA SER A 6 16.13 9.37 -13.61
C SER A 6 15.49 9.11 -12.26
N LEU A 7 15.02 10.16 -11.63
CA LEU A 7 14.20 10.11 -10.44
C LEU A 7 13.20 8.96 -10.56
N ARG A 8 13.12 8.09 -9.54
CA ARG A 8 12.34 6.84 -9.54
C ARG A 8 10.86 7.00 -9.94
N GLN A 9 10.37 8.22 -10.07
CA GLN A 9 8.98 8.55 -10.43
C GLN A 9 8.83 9.22 -11.79
N HIS A 10 9.92 9.49 -12.51
CA HIS A 10 9.84 10.08 -13.84
C HIS A 10 9.67 8.98 -14.89
N ASN A 11 8.42 8.69 -15.24
CA ASN A 11 8.07 7.77 -16.32
C ASN A 11 7.44 8.59 -17.46
N PRO A 12 8.24 9.15 -18.39
CA PRO A 12 7.71 9.94 -19.50
C PRO A 12 6.71 9.11 -20.31
N LYS A 13 5.64 9.73 -20.79
CA LYS A 13 4.65 9.07 -21.65
C LYS A 13 5.36 8.50 -22.88
N ILE A 14 4.86 7.39 -23.40
CA ILE A 14 5.48 6.74 -24.57
C ILE A 14 5.50 7.68 -25.78
N TYR A 15 4.50 8.55 -25.90
CA TYR A 15 4.40 9.60 -26.92
C TYR A 15 5.57 10.60 -26.81
N ASP A 16 5.91 11.08 -25.61
CA ASP A 16 7.04 11.99 -25.39
C ASP A 16 8.36 11.35 -25.79
N LEU A 17 8.46 10.02 -25.63
CA LEU A 17 9.64 9.27 -26.07
C LEU A 17 9.71 9.14 -27.57
N PHE A 18 8.59 8.96 -28.28
CA PHE A 18 8.56 8.95 -29.75
C PHE A 18 9.04 10.30 -30.34
N GLU A 19 8.74 11.41 -29.68
CA GLU A 19 9.20 12.73 -30.11
C GLU A 19 10.67 13.01 -29.76
N SER A 20 11.16 12.44 -28.67
CA SER A 20 12.48 12.77 -28.10
C SER A 20 13.61 11.83 -28.52
N ILE A 21 13.31 10.64 -29.03
CA ILE A 21 14.29 9.60 -29.37
C ILE A 21 14.18 9.22 -30.85
N PRO A 22 15.31 8.98 -31.58
CA PRO A 22 15.26 8.45 -32.94
C PRO A 22 14.56 7.08 -32.97
N VAL A 23 13.28 7.07 -33.34
CA VAL A 23 12.40 5.89 -33.29
C VAL A 23 13.00 4.71 -34.06
N SER A 24 13.54 4.95 -35.26
CA SER A 24 14.04 3.91 -36.17
C SER A 24 15.13 2.99 -35.57
N SER A 25 15.92 3.50 -34.63
CA SER A 25 16.98 2.72 -33.97
C SER A 25 16.51 2.02 -32.68
N HIS A 26 15.54 2.60 -31.97
CA HIS A 26 15.08 2.19 -30.63
C HIS A 26 13.64 1.64 -30.60
N GLU A 27 12.99 1.48 -31.75
CA GLU A 27 11.59 1.05 -31.84
C GLU A 27 11.30 -0.24 -31.06
N HIS A 28 12.20 -1.22 -31.10
CA HIS A 28 12.06 -2.47 -30.34
C HIS A 28 12.13 -2.28 -28.81
N GLU A 29 12.85 -1.26 -28.33
CA GLU A 29 12.91 -0.92 -26.90
C GLU A 29 11.65 -0.15 -26.47
N LEU A 30 11.16 0.76 -27.33
CA LEU A 30 9.90 1.48 -27.14
C LEU A 30 8.71 0.51 -27.14
N PHE A 31 8.72 -0.46 -28.05
CA PHE A 31 7.74 -1.52 -28.10
C PHE A 31 7.74 -2.37 -26.80
N ALA A 32 8.91 -2.80 -26.35
CA ALA A 32 9.03 -3.54 -25.09
C ALA A 32 8.55 -2.73 -23.88
N ARG A 33 8.79 -1.42 -23.90
CA ARG A 33 8.27 -0.50 -22.89
C ARG A 33 6.75 -0.38 -22.96
N TYR A 34 6.16 -0.35 -24.17
CA TYR A 34 4.71 -0.33 -24.34
C TYR A 34 4.07 -1.56 -23.68
N ILE A 35 4.57 -2.78 -23.99
CA ILE A 35 4.09 -4.02 -23.38
C ILE A 35 4.27 -4.00 -21.86
N LYS A 36 5.43 -3.53 -21.39
CA LYS A 36 5.70 -3.40 -19.95
C LYS A 36 4.74 -2.44 -19.26
N ASN A 37 4.47 -1.29 -19.85
CA ASN A 37 3.54 -0.30 -19.30
C ASN A 37 2.11 -0.86 -19.23
N ASN A 38 1.67 -1.56 -20.28
CA ASN A 38 0.36 -2.22 -20.27
C ASN A 38 0.23 -3.22 -19.11
N THR A 39 1.32 -3.90 -18.74
CA THR A 39 1.32 -4.80 -17.59
C THR A 39 1.45 -4.06 -16.26
N GLU A 40 2.44 -3.18 -16.11
CA GLU A 40 2.76 -2.55 -14.81
C GLU A 40 1.82 -1.39 -14.44
N ILE A 41 1.28 -0.67 -15.43
CA ILE A 41 0.41 0.48 -15.19
C ILE A 41 -1.06 0.10 -15.33
N GLU A 42 -1.42 -0.53 -16.47
CA GLU A 42 -2.80 -0.92 -16.73
C GLU A 42 -3.21 -2.22 -16.02
N GLY A 43 -2.23 -3.01 -15.54
CA GLY A 43 -2.45 -4.23 -14.77
C GLY A 43 -2.84 -5.45 -15.60
N HIS A 44 -2.65 -5.41 -16.92
CA HIS A 44 -2.97 -6.51 -17.83
C HIS A 44 -1.76 -7.44 -18.04
N LEU A 45 -1.88 -8.69 -17.62
CA LEU A 45 -0.83 -9.69 -17.79
C LEU A 45 -0.59 -10.01 -19.29
N PHE A 46 -1.64 -9.92 -20.10
CA PHE A 46 -1.63 -10.23 -21.52
C PHE A 46 -2.11 -9.04 -22.36
N THR A 47 -1.31 -8.61 -23.33
CA THR A 47 -1.62 -7.54 -24.28
C THR A 47 -2.12 -8.12 -25.60
N PRO A 48 -3.36 -7.83 -26.04
CA PRO A 48 -3.84 -8.28 -27.35
C PRO A 48 -3.05 -7.61 -28.48
N LYS A 49 -2.55 -8.40 -29.43
CA LYS A 49 -1.83 -7.85 -30.62
C LYS A 49 -2.68 -6.87 -31.44
N ALA A 50 -3.98 -7.09 -31.48
CA ALA A 50 -4.92 -6.26 -32.24
C ALA A 50 -5.14 -4.87 -31.63
N GLU A 51 -4.82 -4.67 -30.35
CA GLU A 51 -4.96 -3.41 -29.62
C GLU A 51 -3.64 -2.60 -29.60
N ILE A 52 -2.58 -3.09 -30.24
CA ILE A 52 -1.28 -2.43 -30.29
C ILE A 52 -1.27 -1.43 -31.44
N GLU A 53 -1.19 -0.15 -31.10
CA GLU A 53 -1.14 0.96 -32.05
C GLU A 53 0.28 1.56 -32.14
N GLY A 54 0.62 2.12 -33.30
CA GLY A 54 1.88 2.84 -33.51
C GLY A 54 3.11 1.97 -33.80
N PHE A 55 2.94 0.65 -33.99
CA PHE A 55 4.02 -0.28 -34.36
C PHE A 55 3.59 -1.16 -35.54
N GLU A 56 4.42 -1.23 -36.61
CA GLU A 56 4.05 -1.95 -37.84
C GLU A 56 4.52 -3.41 -37.88
N ASP A 57 5.80 -3.69 -37.60
CA ASP A 57 6.37 -5.07 -37.62
C ASP A 57 6.54 -5.63 -36.21
N ILE A 58 5.43 -5.94 -35.55
CA ILE A 58 5.42 -6.47 -34.19
C ILE A 58 6.32 -7.70 -34.04
N ASP A 59 6.27 -8.64 -34.95
CA ASP A 59 7.07 -9.88 -34.89
C ASP A 59 8.57 -9.61 -35.07
N GLY A 60 8.93 -8.68 -35.93
CA GLY A 60 10.30 -8.21 -36.11
C GLY A 60 10.82 -7.51 -34.87
N LEU A 61 9.99 -6.66 -34.25
CA LEU A 61 10.33 -5.96 -33.02
C LEU A 61 10.55 -6.92 -31.84
N ILE A 62 9.69 -7.93 -31.69
CA ILE A 62 9.85 -8.99 -30.68
C ILE A 62 11.18 -9.75 -30.89
N ARG A 63 11.44 -10.21 -32.11
CA ARG A 63 12.70 -10.91 -32.41
C ARG A 63 13.92 -10.05 -32.13
N LYS A 64 13.90 -8.77 -32.57
CA LYS A 64 15.00 -7.83 -32.37
C LYS A 64 15.24 -7.53 -30.89
N TYR A 65 14.17 -7.29 -30.11
CA TYR A 65 14.25 -7.07 -28.68
C TYR A 65 14.80 -8.29 -27.95
N ASN A 66 14.20 -9.47 -28.16
CA ASN A 66 14.58 -10.70 -27.48
C ASN A 66 16.03 -11.14 -27.79
N SER A 67 16.52 -10.89 -29.02
CA SER A 67 17.90 -11.22 -29.41
C SER A 67 18.97 -10.35 -28.74
N ARG A 68 18.59 -9.16 -28.25
CA ARG A 68 19.49 -8.20 -27.58
C ARG A 68 19.47 -8.27 -26.07
N LEU A 69 18.62 -9.13 -25.50
CA LEU A 69 18.54 -9.29 -24.06
C LEU A 69 19.83 -9.92 -23.51
N TYR A 70 20.36 -9.29 -22.46
CA TYR A 70 21.44 -9.89 -21.68
C TYR A 70 20.93 -11.18 -21.00
N TYR A 71 21.75 -12.23 -20.97
CA TYR A 71 21.33 -13.55 -20.47
C TYR A 71 20.72 -13.55 -19.04
N LYS A 72 21.14 -12.62 -18.16
CA LYS A 72 20.55 -12.46 -16.81
C LYS A 72 19.16 -11.80 -16.83
N HIS A 73 18.75 -11.25 -17.98
CA HIS A 73 17.46 -10.58 -18.17
C HIS A 73 16.49 -11.38 -19.02
N ILE A 74 16.71 -12.68 -19.14
CA ILE A 74 15.90 -13.56 -20.01
C ILE A 74 14.41 -13.58 -19.61
N GLY A 75 14.10 -13.35 -18.34
CA GLY A 75 12.72 -13.19 -17.85
C GLY A 75 11.99 -11.97 -18.45
N ARG A 76 12.71 -11.00 -19.03
CA ARG A 76 12.12 -9.83 -19.70
C ARG A 76 11.74 -10.11 -21.16
N ARG A 77 11.91 -11.34 -21.65
CA ARG A 77 11.49 -11.70 -23.01
C ARG A 77 10.01 -11.43 -23.18
N ILE A 78 9.66 -10.93 -24.38
CA ILE A 78 8.27 -10.85 -24.82
C ILE A 78 7.98 -12.15 -25.56
N GLU A 79 6.95 -12.84 -25.11
CA GLU A 79 6.47 -14.08 -25.69
C GLU A 79 5.03 -13.92 -26.17
N GLU A 80 4.58 -14.82 -27.03
CA GLU A 80 3.25 -14.78 -27.61
C GLU A 80 2.48 -16.05 -27.31
N TYR A 81 1.19 -15.89 -27.00
CA TYR A 81 0.22 -16.97 -26.90
C TYR A 81 -1.11 -16.54 -27.51
N LYS A 82 -1.57 -17.19 -28.57
CA LYS A 82 -2.87 -16.95 -29.22
C LYS A 82 -3.15 -15.48 -29.52
N ASN A 83 -2.28 -14.78 -30.19
CA ASN A 83 -2.39 -13.35 -30.46
C ASN A 83 -2.35 -12.42 -29.23
N TYR A 84 -1.86 -12.90 -28.10
CA TYR A 84 -1.59 -12.08 -26.90
C TYR A 84 -0.09 -12.09 -26.63
N LEU A 85 0.45 -10.92 -26.35
CA LEU A 85 1.84 -10.74 -25.95
C LEU A 85 1.93 -10.62 -24.43
N TYR A 86 3.01 -11.14 -23.87
CA TYR A 86 3.26 -11.06 -22.43
C TYR A 86 4.77 -11.05 -22.14
N ILE A 87 5.12 -10.56 -20.95
CA ILE A 87 6.49 -10.64 -20.45
C ILE A 87 6.64 -11.94 -19.67
N LYS A 88 7.63 -12.74 -20.04
CA LYS A 88 7.85 -14.09 -19.53
C LYS A 88 7.83 -14.19 -18.02
N SER A 89 8.63 -13.37 -17.30
CA SER A 89 8.74 -13.44 -15.84
C SER A 89 7.41 -13.20 -15.13
N TYR A 90 6.55 -12.29 -15.62
CA TYR A 90 5.28 -12.00 -14.95
C TYR A 90 4.31 -13.17 -15.00
N VAL A 91 4.31 -13.91 -16.12
CA VAL A 91 3.51 -15.13 -16.27
C VAL A 91 4.09 -16.26 -15.43
N GLU A 92 5.42 -16.42 -15.41
CA GLU A 92 6.09 -17.43 -14.58
C GLU A 92 5.80 -17.20 -13.09
N ASP A 93 5.99 -15.96 -12.59
CA ASP A 93 5.71 -15.60 -11.19
C ASP A 93 4.24 -15.89 -10.82
N SER A 94 3.29 -15.45 -11.67
CA SER A 94 1.85 -15.72 -11.47
C SER A 94 1.56 -17.22 -11.43
N THR A 95 2.17 -17.97 -12.34
CA THR A 95 2.00 -19.44 -12.45
C THR A 95 2.50 -20.16 -11.19
N GLU A 96 3.67 -19.81 -10.71
CA GLU A 96 4.28 -20.43 -9.51
C GLU A 96 3.48 -20.12 -8.25
N ILE A 97 3.03 -18.88 -8.09
CA ILE A 97 2.17 -18.47 -6.96
C ILE A 97 0.88 -19.31 -6.98
N ILE A 98 0.17 -19.35 -8.12
CA ILE A 98 -1.12 -20.05 -8.23
C ILE A 98 -0.95 -21.56 -7.99
N LYS A 99 0.08 -22.19 -8.54
CA LYS A 99 0.37 -23.62 -8.29
C LYS A 99 0.57 -23.89 -6.80
N LYS A 100 1.33 -23.02 -6.11
CA LYS A 100 1.55 -23.18 -4.66
C LYS A 100 0.27 -23.02 -3.86
N LEU A 101 -0.58 -22.04 -4.22
CA LEU A 101 -1.88 -21.86 -3.57
C LEU A 101 -2.80 -23.06 -3.80
N GLN A 102 -2.83 -23.64 -4.99
CA GLN A 102 -3.61 -24.86 -5.28
C GLN A 102 -3.09 -26.08 -4.52
N GLU A 103 -1.77 -26.22 -4.41
CA GLU A 103 -1.17 -27.28 -3.56
C GLU A 103 -1.67 -27.16 -2.12
N LEU A 104 -1.61 -25.96 -1.52
CA LEU A 104 -2.07 -25.70 -0.16
C LEU A 104 -3.59 -25.88 -0.01
N ALA A 105 -4.36 -25.59 -1.04
CA ALA A 105 -5.82 -25.75 -1.03
C ALA A 105 -6.30 -27.19 -1.27
N SER A 106 -5.39 -28.14 -1.50
CA SER A 106 -5.75 -29.54 -1.82
C SER A 106 -6.13 -30.38 -0.62
N SER A 107 -5.83 -29.95 0.58
CA SER A 107 -6.12 -30.69 1.84
C SER A 107 -6.23 -29.72 3.01
N GLY A 108 -7.01 -30.10 4.02
CA GLY A 108 -7.24 -29.30 5.22
C GLY A 108 -6.68 -29.92 6.49
N VAL A 109 -6.88 -29.22 7.61
CA VAL A 109 -6.47 -29.65 8.95
C VAL A 109 -7.51 -30.61 9.52
N SER A 110 -7.08 -31.81 9.88
CA SER A 110 -7.98 -32.83 10.46
C SER A 110 -8.65 -32.32 11.74
N GLN A 111 -9.96 -32.51 11.84
CA GLN A 111 -10.81 -32.11 12.98
C GLN A 111 -10.78 -30.59 13.29
N TYR A 112 -10.45 -29.78 12.32
CA TYR A 112 -10.30 -28.33 12.49
C TYR A 112 -11.55 -27.67 13.07
N THR A 113 -12.72 -27.86 12.43
CA THR A 113 -13.99 -27.26 12.85
C THR A 113 -14.36 -27.64 14.30
N ALA A 114 -14.23 -28.93 14.65
CA ALA A 114 -14.48 -29.40 16.01
C ALA A 114 -13.51 -28.78 17.04
N SER A 115 -12.27 -28.55 16.63
CA SER A 115 -11.26 -27.92 17.49
C SER A 115 -11.59 -26.44 17.74
N VAL A 116 -12.03 -25.71 16.70
CA VAL A 116 -12.47 -24.31 16.81
C VAL A 116 -13.71 -24.19 17.70
N ASP A 117 -14.72 -25.05 17.50
CA ASP A 117 -15.93 -25.06 18.33
C ASP A 117 -15.62 -25.36 19.80
N SER A 118 -14.73 -26.32 20.06
CA SER A 118 -14.28 -26.63 21.40
C SER A 118 -13.53 -25.46 22.03
N TRP A 119 -12.67 -24.76 21.28
CA TRP A 119 -11.91 -23.61 21.77
C TRP A 119 -12.84 -22.45 22.15
N ILE A 120 -13.76 -22.06 21.25
CA ILE A 120 -14.75 -21.01 21.52
C ILE A 120 -15.55 -21.33 22.79
N SER A 121 -15.97 -22.58 22.96
CA SER A 121 -16.81 -23.00 24.08
C SER A 121 -16.06 -23.03 25.41
N ARG A 122 -14.77 -23.43 25.41
CA ARG A 122 -13.97 -23.60 26.64
C ARG A 122 -13.50 -22.26 27.21
N GLU A 123 -13.07 -21.33 26.34
CA GLU A 123 -12.46 -20.10 26.78
C GLU A 123 -13.48 -18.95 26.92
N SER A 124 -14.77 -19.23 26.67
CA SER A 124 -15.80 -18.18 26.58
C SER A 124 -15.36 -17.02 25.66
N TYR A 125 -14.59 -17.37 24.62
CA TYR A 125 -13.98 -16.41 23.71
C TYR A 125 -15.04 -15.78 22.83
N THR A 126 -15.15 -14.45 22.92
CA THR A 126 -16.15 -13.72 22.14
C THR A 126 -15.56 -13.28 20.80
N ILE A 127 -16.18 -13.72 19.72
CA ILE A 127 -15.93 -13.21 18.37
C ILE A 127 -16.99 -12.15 18.08
N ASP A 128 -16.56 -11.00 17.60
CA ASP A 128 -17.34 -9.78 17.45
C ASP A 128 -18.41 -9.83 16.34
N ASP A 129 -18.35 -10.85 15.47
CA ASP A 129 -19.20 -10.97 14.28
C ASP A 129 -19.43 -12.44 13.91
N ASP A 130 -20.67 -12.80 13.58
CA ASP A 130 -21.04 -14.17 13.22
C ASP A 130 -20.39 -14.62 11.89
N GLY A 131 -20.18 -13.73 10.94
CA GLY A 131 -19.49 -14.02 9.69
C GLY A 131 -18.00 -14.35 9.93
N LYS A 132 -17.32 -13.62 10.83
CA LYS A 132 -15.95 -13.94 11.25
C LYS A 132 -15.87 -15.26 12.00
N LYS A 133 -16.88 -15.55 12.82
CA LYS A 133 -16.97 -16.83 13.54
C LYS A 133 -17.09 -17.98 12.56
N GLU A 134 -17.96 -17.87 11.57
CA GLU A 134 -18.15 -18.91 10.57
C GLU A 134 -16.92 -19.04 9.66
N ALA A 135 -16.31 -17.92 9.26
CA ALA A 135 -15.05 -17.94 8.54
C ALA A 135 -13.96 -18.69 9.32
N LEU A 136 -13.80 -18.40 10.62
CA LEU A 136 -12.83 -19.09 11.46
C LEU A 136 -13.12 -20.60 11.56
N ARG A 137 -14.38 -21.01 11.62
CA ARG A 137 -14.79 -22.43 11.70
C ARG A 137 -14.48 -23.23 10.45
N GLN A 138 -14.53 -22.59 9.28
CA GLN A 138 -14.37 -23.27 7.99
C GLN A 138 -12.95 -23.14 7.41
N MET A 139 -12.22 -22.10 7.81
CA MET A 139 -11.02 -21.58 7.14
C MET A 139 -9.98 -22.65 6.77
N PHE A 140 -9.73 -23.59 7.65
CA PHE A 140 -8.74 -24.65 7.43
C PHE A 140 -9.34 -26.06 7.48
N ALA A 141 -10.67 -26.18 7.32
CA ALA A 141 -11.31 -27.50 7.30
C ALA A 141 -10.88 -28.33 6.07
N ASP A 142 -10.84 -27.67 4.90
CA ASP A 142 -10.55 -28.33 3.62
C ASP A 142 -9.30 -27.79 2.92
N SER A 143 -8.59 -26.82 3.53
CA SER A 143 -7.48 -26.11 2.93
C SER A 143 -6.40 -25.77 3.94
N HIS A 144 -5.14 -25.64 3.51
CA HIS A 144 -4.04 -25.04 4.30
C HIS A 144 -3.79 -23.58 3.94
N VAL A 145 -4.61 -22.99 3.06
CA VAL A 145 -4.55 -21.57 2.73
C VAL A 145 -5.92 -20.91 2.87
N ALA A 146 -5.96 -19.73 3.47
CA ALA A 146 -7.14 -18.88 3.56
C ALA A 146 -6.88 -17.54 2.88
N LEU A 147 -7.75 -17.16 1.94
CA LEU A 147 -7.76 -15.87 1.27
C LEU A 147 -8.90 -15.02 1.85
N ILE A 148 -8.54 -13.97 2.56
CA ILE A 148 -9.49 -13.07 3.24
C ILE A 148 -9.56 -11.76 2.46
N TYR A 149 -10.67 -11.56 1.79
CA TYR A 149 -11.00 -10.33 1.07
C TYR A 149 -11.89 -9.46 1.95
N GLY A 150 -11.72 -8.16 1.88
CA GLY A 150 -12.60 -7.25 2.58
C GLY A 150 -12.27 -5.80 2.31
N SER A 151 -13.30 -4.96 2.25
CA SER A 151 -13.14 -3.52 2.08
C SER A 151 -12.44 -2.86 3.28
N ALA A 152 -12.12 -1.59 3.12
CA ALA A 152 -11.55 -0.80 4.20
C ALA A 152 -12.48 -0.83 5.44
N GLY A 153 -11.91 -1.11 6.61
CA GLY A 153 -12.65 -1.09 7.88
C GLY A 153 -13.55 -2.28 8.18
N THR A 154 -13.51 -3.37 7.41
CA THR A 154 -14.34 -4.58 7.65
C THR A 154 -13.81 -5.51 8.76
N GLY A 155 -12.77 -5.10 9.49
CA GLY A 155 -12.27 -5.87 10.62
C GLY A 155 -11.33 -7.02 10.23
N LYS A 156 -10.62 -6.91 9.10
CA LYS A 156 -9.60 -7.86 8.67
C LYS A 156 -8.56 -8.16 9.77
N SER A 157 -7.99 -7.11 10.38
CA SER A 157 -7.01 -7.26 11.47
C SER A 157 -7.63 -7.92 12.72
N THR A 158 -8.92 -7.72 12.98
CA THR A 158 -9.65 -8.41 14.06
C THR A 158 -9.79 -9.89 13.78
N LEU A 159 -10.08 -10.28 12.53
CA LEU A 159 -10.11 -11.69 12.14
C LEU A 159 -8.71 -12.32 12.24
N ILE A 160 -7.64 -11.64 11.81
CA ILE A 160 -6.25 -12.08 12.03
C ILE A 160 -5.99 -12.33 13.52
N LYS A 161 -6.46 -11.43 14.40
CA LYS A 161 -6.35 -11.60 15.87
C LYS A 161 -7.08 -12.86 16.36
N HIS A 162 -8.29 -13.12 15.88
CA HIS A 162 -9.03 -14.33 16.24
C HIS A 162 -8.30 -15.60 15.80
N ILE A 163 -7.79 -15.64 14.57
CA ILE A 163 -6.98 -16.75 14.04
C ILE A 163 -5.72 -16.95 14.90
N SER A 164 -5.02 -15.85 15.19
CA SER A 164 -3.79 -15.88 16.00
C SER A 164 -4.03 -16.37 17.42
N ASN A 165 -5.16 -16.04 18.04
CA ASN A 165 -5.53 -16.48 19.36
C ASN A 165 -5.92 -17.96 19.38
N PHE A 166 -6.61 -18.45 18.35
CA PHE A 166 -6.88 -19.89 18.21
C PHE A 166 -5.58 -20.71 18.11
N TRP A 167 -4.57 -20.18 17.43
CA TRP A 167 -3.24 -20.76 17.28
C TRP A 167 -2.22 -20.17 18.29
N ALA A 168 -2.63 -19.87 19.55
CA ALA A 168 -1.80 -19.15 20.52
C ALA A 168 -0.46 -19.85 20.81
N ASP A 169 -0.45 -21.19 20.82
CA ASP A 169 0.72 -22.05 21.09
C ASP A 169 1.65 -22.23 19.87
N LYS A 170 1.26 -21.76 18.68
CA LYS A 170 1.99 -21.95 17.43
C LYS A 170 2.91 -20.78 17.13
N ASP A 171 4.00 -21.06 16.42
CA ASP A 171 4.92 -20.03 15.92
C ASP A 171 4.31 -19.34 14.70
N LYS A 172 4.33 -18.01 14.71
CA LYS A 172 3.69 -17.16 13.71
C LYS A 172 4.64 -16.15 13.11
N ILE A 173 4.60 -15.97 11.79
CA ILE A 173 5.26 -14.88 11.11
C ILE A 173 4.19 -14.01 10.45
N PHE A 174 4.26 -12.70 10.73
CA PHE A 174 3.39 -11.69 10.16
C PHE A 174 4.18 -10.81 9.20
N LEU A 175 3.72 -10.74 7.96
CA LEU A 175 4.34 -9.95 6.90
C LEU A 175 3.37 -8.92 6.34
N ALA A 176 3.88 -7.74 6.01
CA ALA A 176 3.20 -6.74 5.19
C ALA A 176 4.22 -5.98 4.34
N ASN A 177 3.75 -5.26 3.34
CA ASN A 177 4.65 -4.56 2.43
C ASN A 177 5.28 -3.30 3.05
N THR A 178 4.57 -2.65 3.99
CA THR A 178 5.00 -1.37 4.58
C THR A 178 5.17 -1.47 6.10
N HIS A 179 6.05 -0.64 6.65
CA HIS A 179 6.23 -0.55 8.11
C HIS A 179 4.93 -0.17 8.84
N PRO A 180 4.14 0.86 8.41
CA PRO A 180 2.87 1.19 9.06
C PRO A 180 1.88 0.02 9.11
N ALA A 181 1.83 -0.81 8.06
CA ALA A 181 0.97 -1.99 8.04
C ALA A 181 1.44 -3.05 9.05
N VAL A 182 2.76 -3.29 9.13
CA VAL A 182 3.36 -4.21 10.12
C VAL A 182 3.06 -3.77 11.54
N ASP A 183 3.19 -2.48 11.84
CA ASP A 183 2.95 -1.95 13.18
C ASP A 183 1.48 -1.95 13.56
N ASN A 184 0.62 -1.56 12.63
CA ASN A 184 -0.80 -1.65 12.82
C ASN A 184 -1.23 -3.10 13.15
N MET A 185 -0.63 -4.07 12.47
CA MET A 185 -0.85 -5.49 12.73
C MET A 185 -0.32 -5.89 14.11
N ARG A 186 0.92 -5.50 14.47
CA ARG A 186 1.53 -5.78 15.79
C ARG A 186 0.67 -5.27 16.93
N ARG A 187 0.18 -4.03 16.83
CA ARG A 187 -0.68 -3.39 17.86
C ARG A 187 -2.05 -4.04 17.98
N LYS A 188 -2.69 -4.34 16.86
CA LYS A 188 -4.07 -4.88 16.83
C LYS A 188 -4.13 -6.37 17.17
N VAL A 189 -3.12 -7.14 16.78
CA VAL A 189 -3.13 -8.60 16.95
C VAL A 189 -2.54 -9.02 18.28
N THR A 190 -1.46 -8.37 18.77
CA THR A 190 -0.82 -8.66 20.08
C THR A 190 -0.61 -10.16 20.35
N ALA A 191 -0.02 -10.88 19.40
CA ALA A 191 0.14 -12.32 19.47
C ALA A 191 1.43 -12.74 20.19
N GLY A 192 1.36 -13.76 21.04
CA GLY A 192 2.55 -14.49 21.54
C GLY A 192 3.18 -15.34 20.44
N ASN A 193 4.44 -15.76 20.61
CA ASN A 193 5.18 -16.59 19.66
C ASN A 193 5.12 -16.05 18.22
N SER A 194 5.41 -14.77 18.06
CA SER A 194 5.20 -14.08 16.78
C SER A 194 6.36 -13.18 16.39
N GLU A 195 6.68 -13.17 15.10
CA GLU A 195 7.63 -12.27 14.47
C GLU A 195 6.89 -11.38 13.45
N TYR A 196 7.18 -10.08 13.47
CA TYR A 196 6.56 -9.08 12.58
C TYR A 196 7.63 -8.42 11.73
N ASN A 197 7.53 -8.54 10.41
CA ASN A 197 8.51 -8.00 9.48
C ASN A 197 7.85 -7.41 8.23
N THR A 198 8.52 -6.43 7.61
CA THR A 198 8.18 -6.10 6.21
C THR A 198 8.67 -7.22 5.28
N ILE A 199 7.97 -7.38 4.15
CA ILE A 199 8.37 -8.36 3.11
C ILE A 199 9.82 -8.10 2.67
N ALA A 200 10.20 -6.86 2.42
CA ALA A 200 11.57 -6.50 2.05
C ALA A 200 12.60 -6.94 3.11
N LYS A 201 12.31 -6.72 4.41
CA LYS A 201 13.16 -7.15 5.50
C LYS A 201 13.23 -8.67 5.59
N PHE A 202 12.11 -9.36 5.46
CA PHE A 202 12.05 -10.83 5.45
C PHE A 202 12.88 -11.41 4.30
N LEU A 203 12.77 -10.86 3.10
CA LEU A 203 13.52 -11.32 1.92
C LEU A 203 15.02 -11.01 1.98
N SER A 204 15.44 -9.89 2.58
CA SER A 204 16.84 -9.43 2.58
C SER A 204 17.76 -10.19 3.51
N LYS A 205 17.28 -10.68 4.65
CA LYS A 205 18.15 -11.24 5.68
C LYS A 205 18.71 -12.63 5.30
N ARG A 206 20.01 -12.82 5.53
CA ARG A 206 20.72 -14.08 5.28
C ARG A 206 20.43 -15.19 6.32
N ASN A 207 20.07 -14.82 7.56
CA ASN A 207 19.90 -15.75 8.70
C ASN A 207 18.62 -15.47 9.48
N ASN A 208 17.48 -15.36 8.83
CA ASN A 208 16.20 -15.25 9.53
C ASN A 208 15.64 -16.62 9.84
N ASN A 209 14.92 -16.70 10.96
CA ASN A 209 13.94 -17.74 11.14
C ASN A 209 12.91 -17.60 10.01
N THR A 210 12.85 -18.58 9.14
CA THR A 210 11.89 -18.68 8.03
C THR A 210 10.83 -19.73 8.32
N ASP A 211 10.96 -20.44 9.47
CA ASP A 211 10.09 -21.51 9.89
C ASP A 211 8.99 -20.97 10.80
N CYS A 212 7.74 -21.31 10.47
CA CYS A 212 6.60 -21.02 11.32
C CYS A 212 5.49 -22.06 11.12
N ASP A 213 4.55 -22.13 12.06
CA ASP A 213 3.35 -22.91 11.85
C ASP A 213 2.33 -22.15 10.98
N VAL A 214 2.18 -20.83 11.21
CA VAL A 214 1.23 -20.00 10.48
C VAL A 214 1.92 -18.76 9.93
N LEU A 215 1.87 -18.59 8.61
CA LEU A 215 2.33 -17.39 7.91
C LEU A 215 1.15 -16.49 7.59
N PHE A 216 1.19 -15.25 8.06
CA PHE A 216 0.22 -14.22 7.76
C PHE A 216 0.84 -13.17 6.82
N ILE A 217 0.12 -12.84 5.75
CA ILE A 217 0.50 -11.74 4.85
C ILE A 217 -0.69 -10.79 4.74
N ASP A 218 -0.51 -9.55 5.25
CA ASP A 218 -1.54 -8.52 5.19
C ASP A 218 -1.26 -7.52 4.05
N GLU A 219 -2.29 -6.79 3.64
CA GLU A 219 -2.27 -5.89 2.49
C GLU A 219 -1.76 -6.56 1.20
N CYS A 220 -2.20 -7.79 0.93
CA CYS A 220 -1.74 -8.60 -0.23
C CYS A 220 -1.87 -7.90 -1.58
N SER A 221 -2.82 -6.97 -1.75
CA SER A 221 -2.95 -6.15 -2.97
C SER A 221 -1.73 -5.27 -3.25
N THR A 222 -0.94 -4.95 -2.21
CA THR A 222 0.26 -4.13 -2.34
C THR A 222 1.53 -4.94 -2.60
N VAL A 223 1.43 -6.26 -2.60
CA VAL A 223 2.57 -7.18 -2.76
C VAL A 223 2.75 -7.56 -4.22
N SER A 224 3.94 -7.31 -4.78
CA SER A 224 4.25 -7.66 -6.16
C SER A 224 4.28 -9.18 -6.40
N ASN A 225 4.08 -9.61 -7.65
CA ASN A 225 4.17 -11.03 -8.01
C ASN A 225 5.56 -11.60 -7.68
N ASP A 226 6.66 -10.90 -8.00
CA ASP A 226 8.01 -11.36 -7.68
C ASP A 226 8.23 -11.49 -6.16
N ASP A 227 7.82 -10.50 -5.37
CA ASP A 227 7.98 -10.57 -3.93
C ASP A 227 7.15 -11.70 -3.32
N MET A 228 5.90 -11.89 -3.76
CA MET A 228 5.07 -13.00 -3.26
C MET A 228 5.66 -14.37 -3.60
N ARG A 229 6.11 -14.57 -4.85
CA ARG A 229 6.80 -15.80 -5.26
C ARG A 229 8.00 -16.08 -4.36
N ARG A 230 8.86 -15.07 -4.15
CA ARG A 230 10.06 -15.19 -3.31
C ARG A 230 9.73 -15.44 -1.84
N VAL A 231 8.65 -14.88 -1.31
CA VAL A 231 8.17 -15.19 0.05
C VAL A 231 7.76 -16.66 0.15
N LEU A 232 6.95 -17.15 -0.81
CA LEU A 232 6.51 -18.54 -0.84
C LEU A 232 7.65 -19.56 -1.01
N GLU A 233 8.72 -19.18 -1.73
CA GLU A 233 9.92 -20.01 -1.88
C GLU A 233 10.77 -20.02 -0.61
N LYS A 234 10.85 -18.90 0.09
CA LYS A 234 11.75 -18.73 1.24
C LYS A 234 11.15 -19.22 2.55
N ALA A 235 9.85 -19.00 2.75
CA ALA A 235 9.17 -19.34 4.00
C ALA A 235 8.83 -20.84 4.09
N ASN A 236 9.10 -21.45 5.24
CA ASN A 236 8.65 -22.79 5.56
C ASN A 236 7.50 -22.72 6.58
N PHE A 237 6.29 -23.03 6.14
CA PHE A 237 5.07 -22.88 6.94
C PHE A 237 4.09 -24.05 6.71
N LYS A 238 3.17 -24.23 7.65
CA LYS A 238 2.10 -25.24 7.55
C LYS A 238 0.78 -24.62 7.06
N LEU A 239 0.45 -23.43 7.54
CA LEU A 239 -0.77 -22.71 7.20
C LEU A 239 -0.43 -21.32 6.65
N LEU A 240 -1.22 -20.86 5.67
CA LEU A 240 -1.07 -19.56 5.04
C LEU A 240 -2.36 -18.74 5.14
N VAL A 241 -2.25 -17.52 5.64
CA VAL A 241 -3.35 -16.55 5.72
C VAL A 241 -3.00 -15.33 4.88
N LEU A 242 -3.75 -15.12 3.82
CA LEU A 242 -3.59 -14.01 2.89
C LEU A 242 -4.73 -13.02 3.06
N VAL A 243 -4.42 -11.77 3.34
CA VAL A 243 -5.43 -10.76 3.66
C VAL A 243 -5.24 -9.52 2.79
N GLY A 244 -6.31 -8.98 2.23
CA GLY A 244 -6.20 -7.78 1.41
C GLY A 244 -7.54 -7.21 0.94
N ASP A 245 -7.42 -6.12 0.19
CA ASP A 245 -8.52 -5.44 -0.48
C ASP A 245 -8.15 -5.18 -1.93
N VAL A 246 -8.73 -5.90 -2.86
CA VAL A 246 -8.42 -5.81 -4.30
C VAL A 246 -8.80 -4.47 -4.94
N TYR A 247 -9.55 -3.64 -4.22
CA TYR A 247 -9.98 -2.32 -4.69
C TYR A 247 -9.06 -1.18 -4.20
N GLN A 248 -8.13 -1.46 -3.28
CA GLN A 248 -7.12 -0.47 -2.85
C GLN A 248 -5.96 -0.37 -3.83
N ILE A 249 -5.09 0.62 -3.62
CA ILE A 249 -3.88 0.83 -4.43
C ILE A 249 -3.09 -0.47 -4.52
N GLU A 250 -2.72 -0.81 -5.74
CA GLU A 250 -1.91 -1.97 -6.06
C GLU A 250 -0.43 -1.73 -5.72
N SER A 251 0.39 -2.76 -5.87
CA SER A 251 1.82 -2.68 -5.64
C SER A 251 2.50 -1.75 -6.65
N ILE A 252 3.64 -1.17 -6.26
CA ILE A 252 4.47 -0.31 -7.14
C ILE A 252 5.03 -1.10 -8.33
N TYR A 253 5.33 -2.38 -8.11
CA TYR A 253 5.69 -3.33 -9.15
C TYR A 253 4.46 -4.17 -9.51
N PHE A 254 4.47 -4.82 -10.65
CA PHE A 254 3.34 -5.62 -11.09
C PHE A 254 2.89 -6.63 -10.03
N GLY A 255 1.61 -6.59 -9.64
CA GLY A 255 1.05 -7.36 -8.55
C GLY A 255 -0.44 -7.65 -8.70
N ASN A 256 -0.83 -8.48 -9.67
CA ASN A 256 -2.23 -8.89 -9.86
C ASN A 256 -2.57 -10.27 -9.28
N TRP A 257 -1.59 -10.98 -8.72
CA TRP A 257 -1.73 -12.36 -8.26
C TRP A 257 -2.88 -12.55 -7.26
N PHE A 258 -3.08 -11.60 -6.34
CA PHE A 258 -4.11 -11.71 -5.31
C PHE A 258 -5.53 -11.61 -5.88
N SER A 259 -5.74 -10.76 -6.88
CA SER A 259 -7.02 -10.66 -7.59
C SER A 259 -7.30 -11.88 -8.48
N ILE A 260 -6.25 -12.47 -9.07
CA ILE A 260 -6.36 -13.67 -9.91
C ILE A 260 -6.57 -14.92 -9.05
N ALA A 261 -5.95 -15.02 -7.88
CA ALA A 261 -5.93 -16.21 -7.03
C ALA A 261 -7.34 -16.76 -6.72
N GLN A 262 -8.32 -15.87 -6.52
CA GLN A 262 -9.71 -16.27 -6.25
C GLN A 262 -10.37 -17.09 -7.36
N LYS A 263 -9.81 -17.11 -8.58
CA LYS A 263 -10.32 -17.91 -9.70
C LYS A 263 -9.71 -19.32 -9.77
N PHE A 264 -8.73 -19.58 -8.92
CA PHE A 264 -7.93 -20.81 -8.96
C PHE A 264 -7.96 -21.62 -7.67
N VAL A 265 -8.43 -21.06 -6.58
CA VAL A 265 -8.61 -21.77 -5.30
C VAL A 265 -10.08 -22.05 -5.05
N PRO A 266 -10.44 -23.14 -4.34
CA PRO A 266 -11.84 -23.44 -4.05
C PRO A 266 -12.48 -22.36 -3.18
N GLU A 267 -13.80 -22.18 -3.32
CA GLU A 267 -14.59 -21.21 -2.54
C GLU A 267 -14.43 -21.42 -1.02
N THR A 268 -14.21 -22.65 -0.59
CA THR A 268 -13.95 -22.98 0.82
C THR A 268 -12.67 -22.36 1.39
N SER A 269 -11.77 -21.88 0.51
CA SER A 269 -10.55 -21.13 0.91
C SER A 269 -10.73 -19.62 0.85
N ILE A 270 -11.89 -19.11 0.41
CA ILE A 270 -12.15 -17.70 0.15
C ILE A 270 -13.16 -17.16 1.15
N PHE A 271 -12.80 -16.09 1.84
CA PHE A 271 -13.64 -15.44 2.85
C PHE A 271 -13.75 -13.95 2.55
N GLU A 272 -14.97 -13.45 2.37
CA GLU A 272 -15.21 -12.04 2.13
C GLU A 272 -15.86 -11.39 3.36
N LEU A 273 -15.17 -10.39 3.93
CA LEU A 273 -15.68 -9.55 5.00
C LEU A 273 -16.41 -8.35 4.41
N THR A 274 -17.71 -8.28 4.59
CA THR A 274 -18.56 -7.27 3.96
C THR A 274 -19.01 -6.15 4.91
N HIS A 275 -19.01 -6.41 6.24
CA HIS A 275 -19.52 -5.45 7.22
C HIS A 275 -18.42 -4.46 7.66
N PRO A 276 -18.54 -3.15 7.37
CA PRO A 276 -17.56 -2.14 7.76
C PRO A 276 -17.75 -1.67 9.21
N TYR A 277 -16.64 -1.55 9.96
CA TYR A 277 -16.60 -1.07 11.36
C TYR A 277 -15.83 0.25 11.52
N ARG A 278 -15.19 0.76 10.45
CA ARG A 278 -14.31 1.94 10.52
C ARG A 278 -15.07 3.22 10.81
N THR A 279 -16.29 3.34 10.30
CA THR A 279 -17.15 4.50 10.48
C THR A 279 -18.59 4.06 10.73
N THR A 280 -19.28 4.84 11.52
CA THR A 280 -20.75 4.74 11.71
C THR A 280 -21.51 5.73 10.82
N ASN A 281 -20.80 6.45 9.94
CA ASN A 281 -21.41 7.40 9.01
C ASN A 281 -21.93 6.65 7.76
N ASP A 282 -23.22 6.35 7.74
CA ASP A 282 -23.90 5.63 6.65
C ASP A 282 -23.72 6.31 5.29
N ASN A 283 -23.58 7.64 5.26
CA ASN A 283 -23.37 8.38 4.03
C ASN A 283 -21.99 8.08 3.42
N LEU A 284 -20.94 8.00 4.25
CA LEU A 284 -19.61 7.60 3.79
C LEU A 284 -19.62 6.14 3.32
N LEU A 285 -20.25 5.25 4.06
CA LEU A 285 -20.38 3.84 3.68
C LEU A 285 -21.07 3.68 2.33
N THR A 286 -22.12 4.47 2.08
CA THR A 286 -22.81 4.48 0.78
C THR A 286 -21.89 4.92 -0.35
N VAL A 287 -21.08 5.96 -0.15
CA VAL A 287 -20.10 6.42 -1.16
C VAL A 287 -19.06 5.34 -1.42
N TRP A 288 -18.49 4.74 -0.36
CA TRP A 288 -17.48 3.68 -0.50
C TRP A 288 -18.01 2.47 -1.28
N ASP A 289 -19.24 2.02 -0.96
CA ASP A 289 -19.84 0.87 -1.64
C ASP A 289 -20.13 1.16 -3.13
N ARG A 290 -20.68 2.34 -3.45
CA ARG A 290 -20.93 2.74 -4.84
C ARG A 290 -19.65 2.90 -5.66
N VAL A 291 -18.62 3.52 -5.07
CA VAL A 291 -17.31 3.62 -5.74
C VAL A 291 -16.71 2.24 -5.94
N ARG A 292 -16.74 1.38 -4.91
CA ARG A 292 -16.22 0.00 -4.98
C ARG A 292 -16.87 -0.80 -6.12
N LYS A 293 -18.20 -0.67 -6.29
CA LYS A 293 -18.98 -1.40 -7.28
C LYS A 293 -19.02 -0.73 -8.66
N LEU A 294 -18.47 0.49 -8.79
CA LEU A 294 -18.64 1.36 -9.97
C LEU A 294 -20.12 1.53 -10.34
N ASP A 295 -20.94 1.86 -9.35
CA ASP A 295 -22.35 2.17 -9.57
C ASP A 295 -22.48 3.46 -10.41
N ASP A 296 -23.33 3.46 -11.42
CA ASP A 296 -23.57 4.62 -12.29
C ASP A 296 -24.03 5.87 -11.50
N ALA A 297 -24.56 5.69 -10.29
CA ALA A 297 -25.04 6.76 -9.43
C ALA A 297 -24.04 7.21 -8.35
N ILE A 298 -22.72 7.05 -8.56
CA ILE A 298 -21.66 7.51 -7.61
C ILE A 298 -21.84 8.98 -7.25
N LEU A 299 -22.16 9.83 -8.21
CA LEU A 299 -22.28 11.28 -8.02
C LEU A 299 -23.43 11.68 -7.08
N GLU A 300 -24.51 10.91 -7.05
CA GLU A 300 -25.70 11.23 -6.23
C GLU A 300 -25.36 11.39 -4.73
N PRO A 301 -24.77 10.40 -4.02
CA PRO A 301 -24.41 10.57 -2.61
C PRO A 301 -23.29 11.58 -2.37
N LEU A 302 -22.39 11.80 -3.34
CA LEU A 302 -21.34 12.82 -3.25
C LEU A 302 -21.94 14.23 -3.18
N VAL A 303 -22.89 14.54 -4.06
CA VAL A 303 -23.57 15.84 -4.10
C VAL A 303 -24.55 15.99 -2.94
N LYS A 304 -25.40 14.99 -2.68
CA LYS A 304 -26.41 15.01 -1.61
C LYS A 304 -25.81 15.28 -0.24
N ASN A 305 -24.64 14.71 0.05
CA ASN A 305 -23.98 14.86 1.33
C ASN A 305 -22.95 16.02 1.35
N SER A 306 -22.94 16.84 0.29
CA SER A 306 -22.00 17.96 0.16
C SER A 306 -20.52 17.55 0.27
N TYR A 307 -20.17 16.37 -0.23
CA TYR A 307 -18.78 15.89 -0.25
C TYR A 307 -17.97 16.49 -1.39
N VAL A 308 -18.59 17.14 -2.37
CA VAL A 308 -17.96 17.82 -3.49
C VAL A 308 -17.83 19.30 -3.22
N ALA A 309 -16.70 19.88 -3.59
CA ALA A 309 -16.42 21.31 -3.56
C ALA A 309 -15.62 21.75 -4.79
N ARG A 310 -15.66 23.04 -5.10
CA ARG A 310 -14.78 23.65 -6.10
C ARG A 310 -13.39 23.84 -5.53
N LEU A 311 -12.40 23.93 -6.41
CA LEU A 311 -11.04 24.31 -6.06
C LEU A 311 -11.03 25.80 -5.65
N ASP A 312 -11.14 26.08 -4.36
CA ASP A 312 -11.15 27.42 -3.77
C ASP A 312 -10.34 27.48 -2.47
N GLU A 313 -10.37 28.62 -1.81
CA GLU A 313 -9.61 28.87 -0.59
C GLU A 313 -10.06 28.03 0.63
N SER A 314 -11.25 27.42 0.59
CA SER A 314 -11.71 26.54 1.67
C SER A 314 -10.87 25.24 1.82
N ILE A 315 -10.05 24.93 0.84
CA ILE A 315 -9.02 23.87 0.95
C ILE A 315 -8.09 24.19 2.13
N PHE A 316 -7.77 25.44 2.34
CA PHE A 316 -6.81 25.93 3.34
C PHE A 316 -7.43 26.25 4.69
N GLU A 317 -8.74 26.10 4.84
CA GLU A 317 -9.39 26.18 6.16
C GLU A 317 -9.08 24.90 6.91
N HIS A 318 -8.36 25.02 8.04
CA HIS A 318 -8.02 23.89 8.90
C HIS A 318 -8.99 23.87 10.09
N GLY A 319 -9.79 22.82 10.18
CA GLY A 319 -10.90 22.77 11.13
C GLY A 319 -10.83 21.68 12.20
N GLU A 320 -9.94 20.69 12.06
CA GLU A 320 -9.92 19.50 12.90
C GLU A 320 -8.49 19.12 13.26
N ASP A 321 -8.25 18.56 14.45
CA ASP A 321 -6.93 18.15 14.90
C ASP A 321 -6.37 16.95 14.09
N ASP A 322 -7.24 16.02 13.61
CA ASP A 322 -6.87 14.87 12.77
C ASP A 322 -7.42 15.06 11.33
N GLU A 323 -7.04 16.16 10.69
CA GLU A 323 -7.37 16.45 9.29
C GLU A 323 -6.16 16.27 8.39
N ILE A 324 -6.39 15.74 7.18
CA ILE A 324 -5.36 15.59 6.14
C ILE A 324 -5.87 16.03 4.77
N ILE A 325 -4.98 16.64 3.98
CA ILE A 325 -5.24 16.92 2.57
C ILE A 325 -4.47 15.90 1.72
N LEU A 326 -5.17 15.21 0.83
CA LEU A 326 -4.62 14.19 -0.05
C LEU A 326 -4.52 14.72 -1.49
N CYS A 327 -3.33 14.63 -2.09
CA CYS A 327 -3.05 15.04 -3.46
C CYS A 327 -2.23 13.97 -4.19
N LEU A 328 -2.04 14.11 -5.51
CA LEU A 328 -1.13 13.26 -6.30
C LEU A 328 0.16 13.97 -6.73
N ASN A 329 0.15 15.29 -6.87
CA ASN A 329 1.30 16.09 -7.30
C ASN A 329 1.99 16.77 -6.11
N TYR A 330 3.30 16.93 -6.22
CA TYR A 330 4.09 17.68 -5.24
C TYR A 330 4.13 19.18 -5.54
N ASP A 331 4.15 19.56 -6.81
CA ASP A 331 4.30 20.92 -7.26
C ASP A 331 3.00 21.47 -7.85
N GLY A 332 2.96 22.77 -8.15
CA GLY A 332 1.77 23.50 -8.62
C GLY A 332 0.98 24.17 -7.51
N LEU A 333 -0.03 24.97 -7.88
CA LEU A 333 -0.83 25.77 -6.93
C LEU A 333 -1.48 24.93 -5.85
N TYR A 334 -2.03 23.77 -6.23
CA TYR A 334 -2.67 22.80 -5.34
C TYR A 334 -1.78 21.56 -5.11
N GLY A 335 -0.46 21.69 -5.29
CA GLY A 335 0.49 20.62 -4.98
C GLY A 335 0.80 20.54 -3.49
N ILE A 336 1.25 19.35 -3.04
CA ILE A 336 1.56 19.05 -1.63
C ILE A 336 2.48 20.09 -1.01
N ASN A 337 3.56 20.48 -1.72
CA ASN A 337 4.54 21.43 -1.21
C ASN A 337 3.92 22.81 -0.96
N ASN A 338 3.09 23.29 -1.88
CA ASN A 338 2.47 24.60 -1.75
C ASN A 338 1.37 24.62 -0.69
N ILE A 339 0.53 23.57 -0.63
CA ILE A 339 -0.51 23.44 0.42
C ILE A 339 0.13 23.39 1.80
N ASN A 340 1.17 22.57 2.00
CA ASN A 340 1.90 22.51 3.27
C ASN A 340 2.45 23.87 3.68
N ARG A 341 3.09 24.59 2.73
CA ARG A 341 3.64 25.92 2.98
C ARG A 341 2.57 26.95 3.33
N PHE A 342 1.43 26.91 2.64
CA PHE A 342 0.33 27.84 2.88
C PHE A 342 -0.28 27.61 4.27
N LEU A 343 -0.62 26.38 4.63
CA LEU A 343 -1.18 26.03 5.92
C LEU A 343 -0.21 26.25 7.07
N GLN A 344 1.07 25.96 6.87
CA GLN A 344 2.10 26.30 7.83
C GLN A 344 2.22 27.83 8.06
N ASN A 345 2.07 28.65 7.01
CA ASN A 345 2.07 30.11 7.14
C ASN A 345 0.87 30.61 7.94
N SER A 346 -0.28 29.93 7.87
CA SER A 346 -1.48 30.23 8.62
C SER A 346 -1.37 29.82 10.11
N ASN A 347 -0.43 28.97 10.47
CA ASN A 347 -0.10 28.65 11.85
C ASN A 347 0.50 29.89 12.54
N PRO A 348 -0.11 30.44 13.62
CA PRO A 348 0.30 31.71 14.23
C PRO A 348 1.60 31.61 15.03
N ASN A 349 2.10 30.42 15.32
CA ASN A 349 3.30 30.22 16.11
C ASN A 349 4.56 30.72 15.39
N GLU A 350 5.58 31.06 16.17
CA GLU A 350 6.84 31.55 15.66
C GLU A 350 7.53 30.50 14.76
N SER A 351 8.07 30.96 13.65
CA SER A 351 8.76 30.11 12.68
C SER A 351 10.23 29.94 13.04
N VAL A 352 10.70 28.71 13.04
CA VAL A 352 12.11 28.34 13.19
C VAL A 352 12.63 27.82 11.86
N VAL A 353 13.66 28.46 11.30
CA VAL A 353 14.30 28.06 10.05
C VAL A 353 15.50 27.18 10.36
N TRP A 354 15.56 26.00 9.72
CA TRP A 354 16.67 25.09 9.80
C TRP A 354 17.02 24.51 8.43
N GLY A 355 18.20 24.83 7.92
CA GLY A 355 18.55 24.52 6.53
C GLY A 355 17.63 25.27 5.56
N ILE A 356 17.00 24.52 4.67
CA ILE A 356 16.03 25.05 3.68
C ILE A 356 14.58 24.96 4.15
N ASN A 357 14.33 24.37 5.30
CA ASN A 357 13.00 24.09 5.82
C ASN A 357 12.63 25.04 6.96
N THR A 358 11.33 25.24 7.13
CA THR A 358 10.73 26.01 8.21
C THR A 358 9.87 25.10 9.05
N TYR A 359 9.88 25.27 10.36
CA TYR A 359 9.11 24.49 11.33
C TYR A 359 8.43 25.42 12.32
N LYS A 360 7.22 25.07 12.75
CA LYS A 360 6.48 25.78 13.78
C LYS A 360 5.92 24.81 14.80
N VAL A 361 5.84 25.25 16.05
CA VAL A 361 5.09 24.52 17.09
C VAL A 361 3.64 24.37 16.62
N GLY A 362 3.08 23.19 16.79
CA GLY A 362 1.74 22.85 16.32
C GLY A 362 1.68 22.28 14.89
N ASP A 363 2.76 22.30 14.13
CA ASP A 363 2.77 21.65 12.80
C ASP A 363 2.56 20.15 12.92
N PRO A 364 1.61 19.56 12.16
CA PRO A 364 1.52 18.11 12.00
C PRO A 364 2.71 17.60 11.19
N ILE A 365 3.21 16.43 11.56
CA ILE A 365 4.35 15.82 10.88
C ILE A 365 4.09 14.34 10.55
N LEU A 366 4.82 13.86 9.54
CA LEU A 366 5.01 12.43 9.28
C LEU A 366 6.51 12.11 9.26
N PHE A 367 6.90 11.09 10.01
CA PHE A 367 8.25 10.57 9.92
C PHE A 367 8.50 9.96 8.55
N ASN A 368 9.66 10.22 7.94
CA ASN A 368 10.02 9.79 6.59
C ASN A 368 11.40 9.13 6.47
N GLU A 369 12.26 9.28 7.47
CA GLU A 369 13.58 8.66 7.54
C GLU A 369 13.78 8.08 8.95
N SER A 370 13.04 7.02 9.22
CA SER A 370 12.93 6.48 10.58
C SER A 370 13.88 5.32 10.88
N ASN A 371 14.89 5.07 10.04
CA ASN A 371 15.88 4.04 10.33
C ASN A 371 16.58 4.27 11.68
N ILE A 372 16.74 5.54 12.08
CA ILE A 372 17.33 5.97 13.35
C ILE A 372 16.47 5.53 14.55
N PHE A 373 15.15 5.57 14.42
CA PHE A 373 14.19 5.29 15.49
C PHE A 373 13.45 3.95 15.32
N SER A 374 13.75 3.22 14.26
CA SER A 374 13.15 1.89 14.00
C SER A 374 13.65 0.86 15.04
N PRO A 375 12.80 -0.04 15.54
CA PRO A 375 11.43 -0.31 15.10
C PRO A 375 10.32 0.44 15.84
N LEU A 376 10.59 1.40 16.70
CA LEU A 376 9.55 2.08 17.51
C LEU A 376 8.82 3.18 16.74
N ILE A 377 9.56 3.98 15.96
CA ILE A 377 9.00 5.03 15.11
C ILE A 377 9.34 4.70 13.66
N HIS A 378 8.34 4.73 12.80
CA HIS A 378 8.45 4.27 11.41
C HIS A 378 8.12 5.36 10.42
N ASN A 379 8.44 5.09 9.16
CA ASN A 379 7.96 5.92 8.05
C ASN A 379 6.42 6.01 8.09
N ASN A 380 5.92 7.22 7.96
CA ASN A 380 4.51 7.60 8.09
C ASN A 380 3.92 7.51 9.52
N SER A 381 4.72 7.32 10.58
CA SER A 381 4.25 7.59 11.94
C SER A 381 3.86 9.06 12.06
N LYS A 382 2.65 9.29 12.59
CA LYS A 382 2.10 10.64 12.78
C LYS A 382 2.62 11.28 14.06
N GLY A 383 2.84 12.59 14.03
CA GLY A 383 3.17 13.38 15.20
C GLY A 383 2.81 14.85 15.05
N LYS A 384 2.99 15.62 16.12
CA LYS A 384 2.79 17.06 16.17
C LYS A 384 3.97 17.71 16.91
N ILE A 385 4.50 18.78 16.38
CA ILE A 385 5.60 19.50 17.03
C ILE A 385 5.05 20.23 18.25
N VAL A 386 5.56 19.89 19.44
CA VAL A 386 5.18 20.56 20.70
C VAL A 386 6.21 21.59 21.16
N SER A 387 7.49 21.42 20.79
CA SER A 387 8.54 22.38 21.12
C SER A 387 9.66 22.34 20.09
N ILE A 388 10.29 23.49 19.84
CA ILE A 388 11.46 23.62 18.98
C ILE A 388 12.51 24.46 19.70
N ARG A 389 13.70 23.93 19.86
CA ARG A 389 14.81 24.64 20.52
C ARG A 389 16.04 24.68 19.59
N PRO A 390 16.21 25.78 18.85
CA PRO A 390 17.41 25.96 18.01
C PRO A 390 18.63 26.31 18.87
N GLU A 391 19.73 25.59 18.62
CA GLU A 391 21.03 25.82 19.21
C GLU A 391 22.07 26.14 18.12
N LYS A 392 23.31 26.51 18.52
CA LYS A 392 24.34 26.91 17.53
C LYS A 392 24.70 25.80 16.54
N GLN A 393 24.71 24.53 17.00
CA GLN A 393 25.19 23.37 16.25
C GLN A 393 24.12 22.30 16.02
N GLN A 394 22.99 22.39 16.68
CA GLN A 394 21.90 21.43 16.61
C GLN A 394 20.54 22.10 16.78
N ILE A 395 19.49 21.42 16.39
CA ILE A 395 18.12 21.79 16.69
C ILE A 395 17.45 20.64 17.44
N ARG A 396 16.78 20.94 18.53
CA ARG A 396 16.06 19.95 19.33
C ARG A 396 14.57 20.11 19.09
N PHE A 397 13.91 18.99 18.82
CA PHE A 397 12.46 18.87 18.65
C PHE A 397 11.86 18.05 19.77
N ASP A 398 10.73 18.51 20.33
CA ASP A 398 9.85 17.70 21.15
C ASP A 398 8.60 17.41 20.31
N ILE A 399 8.29 16.13 20.09
CA ILE A 399 7.22 15.67 19.22
C ILE A 399 6.23 14.85 20.04
N GLU A 400 4.96 15.24 20.02
CA GLU A 400 3.84 14.40 20.47
C GLU A 400 3.53 13.38 19.38
N LEU A 401 3.67 12.11 19.68
CA LEU A 401 3.33 11.00 18.77
C LEU A 401 1.85 10.69 18.87
N GLU A 402 1.21 10.26 17.81
CA GLU A 402 -0.16 9.73 17.89
C GLU A 402 -0.23 8.44 18.71
N GLU A 403 0.89 7.76 18.85
CA GLU A 403 1.04 6.46 19.50
C GLU A 403 1.72 6.60 20.85
N SER A 404 1.34 5.72 21.80
CA SER A 404 2.02 5.63 23.08
C SER A 404 3.19 4.64 22.99
N ILE A 405 4.37 5.07 23.44
CA ILE A 405 5.57 4.25 23.53
C ILE A 405 5.82 3.91 25.00
N ASN A 406 6.09 2.64 25.28
CA ASN A 406 6.48 2.21 26.61
C ASN A 406 7.93 2.63 26.90
N GLY A 407 8.20 3.18 28.09
CA GLY A 407 9.54 3.62 28.49
C GLY A 407 10.63 2.54 28.48
N ILE A 408 10.24 1.25 28.67
CA ILE A 408 11.18 0.13 28.57
C ILE A 408 11.59 -0.09 27.10
N ASP A 409 10.66 0.05 26.18
CA ASP A 409 10.91 -0.14 24.74
C ASP A 409 11.72 1.02 24.14
N ALA A 410 11.64 2.23 24.75
CA ALA A 410 12.37 3.41 24.30
C ALA A 410 13.87 3.38 24.66
N TRP A 411 14.29 2.47 25.53
CA TRP A 411 15.68 2.43 25.99
C TRP A 411 16.64 1.96 24.87
N GLY A 412 17.69 2.75 24.64
CA GLY A 412 18.74 2.44 23.64
C GLY A 412 18.50 3.05 22.26
N TYR A 413 17.50 3.93 22.10
CA TYR A 413 17.27 4.74 20.89
C TYR A 413 17.80 6.16 21.02
N ASP A 414 18.07 6.82 19.91
CA ASP A 414 18.59 8.20 19.83
C ASP A 414 17.49 9.26 20.07
N PHE A 415 16.48 8.92 20.87
CA PHE A 415 15.49 9.86 21.38
C PHE A 415 15.21 9.63 22.87
N GLU A 416 14.75 10.66 23.56
CA GLU A 416 14.32 10.60 24.94
C GLU A 416 12.79 10.62 25.02
N LEU A 417 12.18 9.70 25.77
CA LEU A 417 10.78 9.78 26.14
C LEU A 417 10.66 10.77 27.31
N ILE A 418 10.12 11.97 27.06
CA ILE A 418 10.10 13.06 28.06
C ILE A 418 8.78 13.16 28.82
N GLY A 419 7.75 12.44 28.40
CA GLY A 419 6.45 12.41 29.09
C GLY A 419 5.30 11.96 28.23
N GLU A 420 4.11 12.19 28.74
CA GLU A 420 2.84 11.98 28.04
C GLU A 420 2.06 13.30 27.99
N SER A 421 1.30 13.49 26.90
CA SER A 421 0.39 14.61 26.77
C SER A 421 -0.86 14.43 27.65
N GLU A 422 -1.69 15.45 27.77
CA GLU A 422 -2.98 15.38 28.47
C GLU A 422 -3.92 14.31 27.91
N THR A 423 -3.71 13.92 26.65
CA THR A 423 -4.45 12.86 25.95
C THR A 423 -3.83 11.48 26.08
N GLY A 424 -2.75 11.32 26.86
CA GLY A 424 -2.04 10.06 27.06
C GLY A 424 -1.14 9.64 25.90
N LYS A 425 -0.82 10.57 24.98
CA LYS A 425 0.10 10.36 23.88
C LYS A 425 1.54 10.57 24.30
N SER A 426 2.47 9.76 23.84
CA SER A 426 3.89 9.89 24.18
C SER A 426 4.52 11.13 23.55
N ILE A 427 5.33 11.84 24.34
CA ILE A 427 6.16 12.96 23.87
C ILE A 427 7.62 12.53 23.89
N ILE A 428 8.23 12.56 22.71
CA ILE A 428 9.65 12.26 22.53
C ILE A 428 10.45 13.52 22.26
N SER A 429 11.73 13.50 22.59
CA SER A 429 12.68 14.56 22.31
C SER A 429 13.93 14.01 21.64
N PHE A 430 14.38 14.66 20.58
CA PHE A 430 15.62 14.32 19.87
C PHE A 430 16.27 15.56 19.27
N SER A 431 17.55 15.45 18.96
CA SER A 431 18.36 16.54 18.38
C SER A 431 18.86 16.16 17.00
N VAL A 432 18.91 17.15 16.10
CA VAL A 432 19.45 17.02 14.74
C VAL A 432 20.60 17.98 14.58
N ASN A 433 21.76 17.50 14.17
CA ASN A 433 22.97 18.28 14.01
C ASN A 433 22.92 19.15 12.74
N LYS A 434 23.61 20.28 12.77
CA LYS A 434 23.79 21.13 11.61
C LYS A 434 24.78 20.47 10.64
N TYR A 435 24.38 20.35 9.37
CA TYR A 435 25.26 19.84 8.33
C TYR A 435 26.57 20.65 8.27
N ARG A 436 27.71 19.99 8.32
CA ARG A 436 29.04 20.56 8.09
C ARG A 436 29.62 19.87 6.86
N SER A 437 29.96 20.64 5.82
CA SER A 437 30.78 20.14 4.74
C SER A 437 32.24 20.07 5.24
N THR A 438 32.65 18.93 5.70
CA THR A 438 34.05 18.61 5.91
C THR A 438 34.40 17.44 5.01
N ASP A 439 35.52 17.54 4.30
CA ASP A 439 36.03 16.55 3.33
C ASP A 439 36.52 15.24 3.99
N GLU A 440 36.20 15.00 5.25
CA GLU A 440 36.61 13.82 6.01
C GLU A 440 35.40 13.15 6.65
N ASP A 441 35.16 11.90 6.24
CA ASP A 441 34.29 10.86 6.79
C ASP A 441 32.78 10.93 6.51
N ASP A 442 32.36 10.09 5.56
CA ASP A 442 30.97 9.80 5.15
C ASP A 442 30.14 8.97 6.17
N GLU A 443 30.62 8.71 7.38
CA GLU A 443 29.98 7.76 8.31
C GLU A 443 28.91 8.37 9.25
N ASP A 444 28.78 9.71 9.35
CA ASP A 444 27.86 10.36 10.31
C ASP A 444 26.72 11.18 9.67
N ASN A 445 26.29 10.85 8.47
CA ASN A 445 25.25 11.64 7.77
C ASN A 445 23.82 11.47 8.35
N ASP A 446 23.52 10.38 9.07
CA ASP A 446 22.16 10.11 9.58
C ASP A 446 21.74 11.10 10.69
N SER A 447 22.68 11.66 11.44
CA SER A 447 22.39 12.62 12.52
C SER A 447 22.14 14.05 12.04
N THR A 448 22.29 14.35 10.75
CA THR A 448 22.11 15.69 10.16
C THR A 448 20.81 15.87 9.40
N VAL A 449 20.07 14.79 9.16
CA VAL A 449 18.80 14.80 8.44
C VAL A 449 17.64 14.84 9.44
N ILE A 450 16.69 15.77 9.23
CA ILE A 450 15.47 15.79 10.03
C ILE A 450 14.60 14.60 9.60
N PRO A 451 14.26 13.67 10.53
CA PRO A 451 13.63 12.40 10.20
C PRO A 451 12.11 12.50 9.94
N PHE A 452 11.60 13.70 9.69
CA PHE A 452 10.19 13.94 9.44
C PHE A 452 9.97 15.07 8.43
N GLN A 453 8.77 15.14 7.90
CA GLN A 453 8.26 16.24 7.08
C GLN A 453 7.00 16.83 7.68
N VAL A 454 6.77 18.13 7.45
CA VAL A 454 5.49 18.79 7.74
C VAL A 454 4.40 18.17 6.87
N ALA A 455 3.24 17.87 7.45
CA ALA A 455 2.25 17.00 6.84
C ALA A 455 0.80 17.47 7.00
N TYR A 456 0.51 18.73 6.65
CA TYR A 456 -0.88 19.16 6.41
C TYR A 456 -1.46 18.53 5.15
N ALA A 457 -0.60 18.29 4.14
CA ALA A 457 -0.94 17.58 2.92
C ALA A 457 0.09 16.50 2.61
N VAL A 458 -0.38 15.35 2.10
CA VAL A 458 0.46 14.22 1.71
C VAL A 458 -0.04 13.57 0.42
N SER A 459 0.77 12.72 -0.19
CA SER A 459 0.30 11.94 -1.33
C SER A 459 -0.68 10.85 -0.89
N ILE A 460 -1.65 10.54 -1.76
CA ILE A 460 -2.61 9.44 -1.53
C ILE A 460 -1.86 8.13 -1.22
N HIS A 461 -0.73 7.89 -1.89
CA HIS A 461 0.12 6.72 -1.64
C HIS A 461 0.72 6.69 -0.23
N LYS A 462 1.17 7.85 0.30
CA LYS A 462 1.69 7.93 1.68
C LYS A 462 0.60 7.75 2.74
N ALA A 463 -0.65 8.08 2.41
CA ALA A 463 -1.78 7.89 3.31
C ALA A 463 -2.26 6.43 3.38
N GLN A 464 -1.70 5.52 2.59
CA GLN A 464 -2.06 4.10 2.63
C GLN A 464 -1.73 3.50 4.01
N GLY A 465 -2.68 2.73 4.56
CA GLY A 465 -2.57 2.20 5.92
C GLY A 465 -2.95 3.20 7.03
N LEU A 466 -3.01 4.51 6.74
CA LEU A 466 -3.40 5.56 7.68
C LEU A 466 -4.91 5.84 7.62
N GLU A 467 -5.42 6.46 8.67
CA GLU A 467 -6.82 6.86 8.82
C GLU A 467 -6.88 8.24 9.47
N TYR A 468 -7.88 9.04 9.10
CA TYR A 468 -8.05 10.41 9.58
C TYR A 468 -9.53 10.71 9.85
N ASP A 469 -9.81 11.56 10.83
CA ASP A 469 -11.19 11.97 11.10
C ASP A 469 -11.77 12.81 9.97
N SER A 470 -10.96 13.71 9.41
CA SER A 470 -11.33 14.56 8.27
C SER A 470 -10.36 14.40 7.11
N VAL A 471 -10.87 14.18 5.92
CA VAL A 471 -10.07 14.05 4.70
C VAL A 471 -10.56 15.00 3.63
N LYS A 472 -9.65 15.81 3.12
CA LYS A 472 -9.80 16.63 1.93
C LYS A 472 -9.02 15.99 0.78
N ILE A 473 -9.64 15.77 -0.37
CA ILE A 473 -8.97 15.22 -1.56
C ILE A 473 -8.94 16.33 -2.60
N VAL A 474 -7.75 16.64 -3.12
CA VAL A 474 -7.57 17.67 -4.13
C VAL A 474 -7.15 17.02 -5.44
N ILE A 475 -7.99 17.16 -6.47
CA ILE A 475 -7.78 16.62 -7.82
C ILE A 475 -7.83 17.77 -8.82
N THR A 476 -6.71 17.99 -9.51
CA THR A 476 -6.58 19.01 -10.55
C THR A 476 -6.62 18.37 -11.93
N ASN A 477 -6.88 19.15 -12.96
CA ASN A 477 -6.82 18.70 -14.35
C ASN A 477 -5.43 18.14 -14.76
N GLU A 478 -4.36 18.59 -14.10
CA GLU A 478 -3.00 18.08 -14.33
C GLU A 478 -2.80 16.64 -13.80
N THR A 479 -3.63 16.23 -12.84
CA THR A 479 -3.50 14.92 -12.15
C THR A 479 -4.67 13.99 -12.43
N GLU A 480 -5.74 14.45 -13.07
CA GLU A 480 -6.97 13.68 -13.28
C GLU A 480 -6.74 12.33 -14.00
N GLU A 481 -5.81 12.32 -14.99
CA GLU A 481 -5.45 11.10 -15.73
C GLU A 481 -4.80 10.02 -14.84
N ARG A 482 -4.23 10.40 -13.70
CA ARG A 482 -3.57 9.49 -12.76
C ARG A 482 -4.52 8.94 -11.70
N ILE A 483 -5.75 9.47 -11.63
CA ILE A 483 -6.76 8.98 -10.69
C ILE A 483 -7.42 7.73 -11.28
N THR A 484 -6.91 6.58 -10.88
CA THR A 484 -7.53 5.29 -11.15
C THR A 484 -8.60 4.99 -10.10
N HIS A 485 -9.44 3.99 -10.36
CA HIS A 485 -10.44 3.51 -9.41
C HIS A 485 -9.81 3.19 -8.04
N ASN A 486 -8.70 2.44 -8.02
CA ASN A 486 -8.04 2.03 -6.79
C ASN A 486 -7.46 3.23 -6.01
N ILE A 487 -6.92 4.24 -6.70
CA ILE A 487 -6.41 5.47 -6.09
C ILE A 487 -7.56 6.26 -5.47
N PHE A 488 -8.67 6.44 -6.22
CA PHE A 488 -9.83 7.18 -5.75
C PHE A 488 -10.49 6.48 -4.55
N TYR A 489 -10.72 5.17 -4.66
CA TYR A 489 -11.26 4.36 -3.57
C TYR A 489 -10.37 4.40 -2.32
N THR A 490 -9.04 4.26 -2.49
CA THR A 490 -8.11 4.37 -1.37
C THR A 490 -8.20 5.73 -0.69
N ALA A 491 -8.27 6.83 -1.45
CA ALA A 491 -8.33 8.18 -0.90
C ALA A 491 -9.61 8.41 -0.08
N ILE A 492 -10.79 8.08 -0.62
CA ILE A 492 -12.07 8.29 0.09
C ILE A 492 -12.19 7.43 1.35
N THR A 493 -11.60 6.23 1.35
CA THR A 493 -11.64 5.31 2.49
C THR A 493 -10.67 5.67 3.61
N ARG A 494 -9.87 6.74 3.48
CA ARG A 494 -9.06 7.29 4.59
C ARG A 494 -9.90 8.07 5.59
N ALA A 495 -11.07 8.59 5.20
CA ALA A 495 -11.96 9.36 6.05
C ALA A 495 -12.72 8.46 7.04
N LYS A 496 -12.73 8.85 8.33
CA LYS A 496 -13.60 8.22 9.34
C LYS A 496 -14.94 8.95 9.46
N ASN A 497 -14.91 10.28 9.50
CA ASN A 497 -16.08 11.10 9.82
C ASN A 497 -16.42 12.11 8.73
N LYS A 498 -15.44 12.81 8.17
CA LYS A 498 -15.64 13.92 7.23
C LYS A 498 -14.84 13.68 5.93
N LEU A 499 -15.50 13.92 4.80
CA LEU A 499 -14.90 13.84 3.47
C LEU A 499 -15.21 15.11 2.69
N LYS A 500 -14.22 15.63 1.95
CA LYS A 500 -14.41 16.70 1.00
C LYS A 500 -13.53 16.46 -0.23
N ILE A 501 -14.09 16.52 -1.42
CA ILE A 501 -13.38 16.31 -2.69
C ILE A 501 -13.41 17.62 -3.45
N TYR A 502 -12.24 18.18 -3.73
CA TYR A 502 -12.05 19.44 -4.43
C TYR A 502 -11.62 19.19 -5.88
N TRP A 503 -12.46 19.53 -6.82
CA TRP A 503 -12.22 19.42 -8.26
C TRP A 503 -13.03 20.42 -9.06
N SER A 504 -12.74 20.58 -10.36
CA SER A 504 -13.62 21.28 -11.28
C SER A 504 -14.72 20.34 -11.80
N PRO A 505 -15.86 20.86 -12.29
CA PRO A 505 -16.89 20.03 -12.92
C PRO A 505 -16.35 19.18 -14.09
N GLU A 506 -15.42 19.72 -14.86
CA GLU A 506 -14.77 19.03 -15.98
C GLU A 506 -13.89 17.89 -15.49
N THR A 507 -13.09 18.13 -14.43
CA THR A 507 -12.25 17.11 -13.79
C THR A 507 -13.11 16.03 -13.15
N GLU A 508 -14.21 16.39 -12.47
CA GLU A 508 -15.18 15.44 -11.91
C GLU A 508 -15.70 14.50 -12.98
N GLN A 509 -16.23 15.05 -14.08
CA GLN A 509 -16.76 14.26 -15.18
C GLN A 509 -15.69 13.36 -15.81
N SER A 510 -14.49 13.90 -16.03
CA SER A 510 -13.36 13.16 -16.59
C SER A 510 -12.91 12.02 -15.71
N VAL A 511 -12.78 12.23 -14.40
CA VAL A 511 -12.38 11.20 -13.43
C VAL A 511 -13.44 10.12 -13.33
N LEU A 512 -14.68 10.49 -13.00
CA LEU A 512 -15.76 9.51 -12.80
C LEU A 512 -16.08 8.71 -14.07
N GLY A 513 -15.97 9.33 -15.25
CA GLY A 513 -16.20 8.65 -16.53
C GLY A 513 -15.09 7.68 -16.96
N ARG A 514 -13.91 7.75 -16.32
CA ARG A 514 -12.77 6.86 -16.60
C ARG A 514 -12.51 5.81 -15.53
N LEU A 515 -13.24 5.87 -14.41
CA LEU A 515 -13.08 4.84 -13.39
C LEU A 515 -13.50 3.48 -13.96
N GLU A 516 -12.61 2.51 -13.86
CA GLU A 516 -12.86 1.14 -14.27
C GLU A 516 -12.26 0.16 -13.25
N VAL A 517 -12.97 -0.93 -13.00
CA VAL A 517 -12.42 -2.04 -12.22
C VAL A 517 -11.63 -2.93 -13.15
N LYS A 518 -10.36 -3.15 -12.83
CA LYS A 518 -9.52 -4.06 -13.58
C LYS A 518 -10.11 -5.47 -13.58
N ASN A 519 -10.47 -5.95 -14.76
CA ASN A 519 -11.05 -7.28 -14.91
C ASN A 519 -9.94 -8.33 -15.14
N SER A 520 -9.54 -8.99 -14.09
CA SER A 520 -8.53 -10.07 -14.14
C SER A 520 -9.04 -11.40 -14.72
N THR A 521 -10.31 -11.51 -15.11
CA THR A 521 -10.91 -12.75 -15.60
C THR A 521 -10.27 -13.22 -16.91
N LYS A 522 -10.02 -12.28 -17.84
CA LYS A 522 -9.34 -12.58 -19.12
C LYS A 522 -7.93 -13.11 -18.89
N ASP A 523 -7.18 -12.46 -18.01
CA ASP A 523 -5.82 -12.86 -17.62
C ASP A 523 -5.84 -14.24 -16.95
N ALA A 524 -6.77 -14.52 -16.07
CA ALA A 524 -6.91 -15.82 -15.43
C ALA A 524 -7.19 -16.92 -16.45
N HIS A 525 -8.08 -16.71 -17.42
CA HIS A 525 -8.37 -17.68 -18.49
C HIS A 525 -7.16 -17.94 -19.38
N LEU A 526 -6.40 -16.91 -19.76
CA LEU A 526 -5.21 -17.06 -20.58
C LEU A 526 -4.09 -17.77 -19.80
N LEU A 527 -3.89 -17.39 -18.53
CA LEU A 527 -2.92 -18.02 -17.64
C LEU A 527 -3.23 -19.51 -17.45
N SER A 528 -4.50 -19.85 -17.17
CA SER A 528 -4.95 -21.24 -17.02
C SER A 528 -4.59 -22.10 -18.23
N ARG A 529 -4.89 -21.61 -19.42
CA ARG A 529 -4.63 -22.35 -20.67
C ARG A 529 -3.15 -22.44 -21.01
N LEU A 530 -2.39 -21.34 -20.81
CA LEU A 530 -0.95 -21.30 -21.11
C LEU A 530 -0.15 -22.20 -20.17
N SER A 531 -0.47 -22.15 -18.87
CA SER A 531 0.28 -22.86 -17.81
C SER A 531 -0.33 -24.20 -17.43
N SER A 532 -1.43 -24.64 -18.08
CA SER A 532 -2.17 -25.86 -17.77
C SER A 532 -2.61 -25.95 -16.30
N ILE A 533 -3.02 -24.81 -15.72
CA ILE A 533 -3.53 -24.72 -14.36
C ILE A 533 -5.06 -24.72 -14.41
N THR A 534 -5.71 -25.54 -13.60
CA THR A 534 -7.17 -25.62 -13.57
C THR A 534 -7.76 -24.43 -12.80
N MET A 535 -8.72 -23.74 -13.40
CA MET A 535 -9.54 -22.77 -12.69
C MET A 535 -10.60 -23.51 -11.87
N THR A 536 -10.88 -23.02 -10.69
CA THR A 536 -12.07 -23.41 -9.92
C THR A 536 -13.24 -22.64 -10.49
N SER A 537 -14.30 -23.34 -10.87
CA SER A 537 -15.53 -22.80 -11.51
C SER A 537 -16.29 -21.87 -10.56
#